data_d2ed88d242acd5acc0c17b13d8cbc9af
#
_entry.id   d2ed88d242acd5acc0c17b13d8cbc9af
#
_cell.length_a   1.000
_cell.length_b   1.000
_cell.length_c   1.000
_cell.angle_alpha   90.00
_cell.angle_beta   90.00
_cell.angle_gamma   90.00
#
_symmetry.space_group_name_H-M   'P 1'
#
loop_
_entity.id
_entity.type
_entity.pdbx_description
1 polymer ?
#
loop_
_entity_poly.entity_id
_entity_poly.type
_entity_poly.pdbx_seq_one_letter_code
_entity_poly.pdbx_strand_id
1 'polypeptide(L)'
;MKDISYEILDLFRQYGSSPEGIRKALDSQSGPEVLHALSDIRENLLEWLDYTGCGEVLQIGSGYGVLTGLLASRCAHVAVMDEADENLAVNQERNKIYTNITYGYKAGAEAGQPEPSFDLVVMAGLRKGQEIQDAAAFGASFLKQEGRLVIACENALGLRYLAGADHEEGFCTRKQAEEACREAGLARADFYYPVPDHRMPVSLYSDRYLPGKGDITSVCVL
;
A
#
# COMPACT_ATOMS: atom_id res chain seq x y z
N MET A 1 -13.65 4.34 7.18
CA MET A 1 -13.94 2.93 6.82
C MET A 1 -14.30 2.20 8.10
N LYS A 2 -15.38 1.42 8.10
CA LYS A 2 -15.79 0.60 9.26
C LYS A 2 -14.67 -0.43 9.51
N ASP A 3 -14.34 -0.67 10.78
CA ASP A 3 -13.46 -1.77 11.12
C ASP A 3 -14.19 -3.10 10.91
N ILE A 4 -13.63 -3.93 10.03
CA ILE A 4 -14.18 -5.25 9.67
C ILE A 4 -13.18 -6.37 10.02
N SER A 5 -12.16 -6.07 10.81
CA SER A 5 -11.09 -7.03 11.15
C SER A 5 -11.64 -8.34 11.71
N TYR A 6 -12.62 -8.26 12.61
CA TYR A 6 -13.24 -9.45 13.18
C TYR A 6 -14.01 -10.25 12.14
N GLU A 7 -14.73 -9.58 11.24
CA GLU A 7 -15.44 -10.23 10.14
C GLU A 7 -14.48 -10.98 9.21
N ILE A 8 -13.35 -10.36 8.87
CA ILE A 8 -12.31 -11.00 8.06
C ILE A 8 -11.69 -12.21 8.78
N LEU A 9 -11.39 -12.09 10.08
CA LEU A 9 -10.88 -13.22 10.87
C LEU A 9 -11.88 -14.38 10.93
N ASP A 10 -13.17 -14.10 11.04
CA ASP A 10 -14.20 -15.14 11.01
C ASP A 10 -14.30 -15.80 9.62
N LEU A 11 -14.18 -15.04 8.55
CA LEU A 11 -14.11 -15.59 7.20
C LEU A 11 -12.86 -16.49 7.03
N PHE A 12 -11.71 -16.10 7.57
CA PHE A 12 -10.50 -16.94 7.55
C PHE A 12 -10.65 -18.21 8.39
N ARG A 13 -11.37 -18.16 9.52
CA ARG A 13 -11.69 -19.36 10.31
C ARG A 13 -12.61 -20.31 9.55
N GLN A 14 -13.56 -19.78 8.80
CA GLN A 14 -14.55 -20.57 8.07
C GLN A 14 -13.99 -21.15 6.77
N TYR A 15 -13.25 -20.38 5.99
CA TYR A 15 -12.83 -20.74 4.62
C TYR A 15 -11.31 -20.95 4.49
N GLY A 16 -10.54 -20.56 5.49
CA GLY A 16 -9.07 -20.50 5.43
C GLY A 16 -8.55 -19.21 4.78
N SER A 17 -7.25 -18.93 4.99
CA SER A 17 -6.55 -17.77 4.43
C SER A 17 -5.74 -18.09 3.15
N SER A 18 -5.88 -19.30 2.62
CA SER A 18 -5.31 -19.66 1.31
C SER A 18 -6.01 -18.92 0.16
N PRO A 19 -5.39 -18.81 -1.03
CA PRO A 19 -6.04 -18.17 -2.19
C PRO A 19 -7.44 -18.75 -2.51
N GLU A 20 -7.61 -20.08 -2.36
CA GLU A 20 -8.90 -20.74 -2.55
C GLU A 20 -9.90 -20.37 -1.45
N GLY A 21 -9.44 -20.32 -0.19
CA GLY A 21 -10.27 -19.90 0.95
C GLY A 21 -10.74 -18.45 0.82
N ILE A 22 -9.84 -17.54 0.44
CA ILE A 22 -10.15 -16.13 0.19
C ILE A 22 -11.18 -16.00 -0.93
N ARG A 23 -11.06 -16.76 -2.03
CA ARG A 23 -12.07 -16.75 -3.11
C ARG A 23 -13.43 -17.19 -2.61
N LYS A 24 -13.50 -18.27 -1.82
CA LYS A 24 -14.77 -18.72 -1.20
C LYS A 24 -15.36 -17.67 -0.25
N ALA A 25 -14.52 -16.98 0.51
CA ALA A 25 -14.94 -15.89 1.37
C ALA A 25 -15.54 -14.73 0.55
N LEU A 26 -14.90 -14.33 -0.54
CA LEU A 26 -15.40 -13.29 -1.45
C LEU A 26 -16.71 -13.69 -2.13
N ASP A 27 -16.86 -14.95 -2.53
CA ASP A 27 -18.10 -15.48 -3.12
C ASP A 27 -19.25 -15.50 -2.11
N SER A 28 -18.97 -15.63 -0.82
CA SER A 28 -19.97 -15.67 0.25
C SER A 28 -20.40 -14.29 0.75
N GLN A 29 -19.62 -13.25 0.49
CA GLN A 29 -19.81 -11.88 0.98
C GLN A 29 -19.69 -10.89 -0.18
N SER A 30 -20.69 -10.04 -0.35
CA SER A 30 -20.74 -9.08 -1.47
C SER A 30 -20.48 -7.62 -1.06
N GLY A 31 -20.03 -7.38 0.17
CA GLY A 31 -19.77 -6.02 0.67
C GLY A 31 -18.48 -5.41 0.08
N PRO A 32 -18.48 -4.12 -0.28
CA PRO A 32 -17.31 -3.46 -0.85
C PRO A 32 -16.12 -3.44 0.13
N GLU A 33 -16.36 -3.37 1.44
CA GLU A 33 -15.31 -3.41 2.45
C GLU A 33 -14.57 -4.76 2.45
N VAL A 34 -15.31 -5.87 2.37
CA VAL A 34 -14.74 -7.23 2.31
C VAL A 34 -13.95 -7.41 1.01
N LEU A 35 -14.50 -6.91 -0.11
CA LEU A 35 -13.80 -6.93 -1.39
C LEU A 35 -12.46 -6.17 -1.32
N HIS A 36 -12.45 -4.97 -0.76
CA HIS A 36 -11.22 -4.19 -0.57
C HIS A 36 -10.22 -4.88 0.37
N ALA A 37 -10.72 -5.55 1.40
CA ALA A 37 -9.88 -6.22 2.39
C ALA A 37 -9.23 -7.50 1.84
N LEU A 38 -9.95 -8.25 1.01
CA LEU A 38 -9.54 -9.60 0.62
C LEU A 38 -9.01 -9.72 -0.81
N SER A 39 -9.42 -8.82 -1.74
CA SER A 39 -9.05 -8.92 -3.15
C SER A 39 -7.56 -8.79 -3.37
N ASP A 40 -7.01 -9.68 -4.19
CA ASP A 40 -5.63 -9.66 -4.69
C ASP A 40 -5.38 -8.57 -5.76
N ILE A 41 -6.43 -7.97 -6.32
CA ILE A 41 -6.31 -6.85 -7.29
C ILE A 41 -5.43 -5.73 -6.71
N ARG A 42 -5.42 -5.54 -5.40
CA ARG A 42 -4.56 -4.56 -4.73
C ARG A 42 -3.06 -4.80 -4.98
N GLU A 43 -2.65 -6.04 -5.25
CA GLU A 43 -1.25 -6.39 -5.56
C GLU A 43 -0.75 -5.68 -6.83
N ASN A 44 -1.65 -5.37 -7.79
CA ASN A 44 -1.32 -4.63 -9.00
C ASN A 44 -0.66 -3.28 -8.70
N LEU A 45 -0.87 -2.72 -7.50
CA LEU A 45 -0.23 -1.47 -7.08
C LEU A 45 1.31 -1.59 -7.06
N LEU A 46 1.83 -2.77 -6.73
CA LEU A 46 3.26 -3.00 -6.51
C LEU A 46 3.84 -4.13 -7.37
N GLU A 47 3.02 -4.96 -8.04
CA GLU A 47 3.50 -6.14 -8.75
C GLU A 47 4.48 -5.80 -9.89
N TRP A 48 4.35 -4.64 -10.48
CA TRP A 48 5.21 -4.12 -11.56
C TRP A 48 6.59 -3.62 -11.08
N LEU A 49 6.78 -3.44 -9.76
CA LEU A 49 8.01 -2.91 -9.20
C LEU A 49 9.16 -3.92 -9.39
N ASP A 50 10.34 -3.41 -9.75
CA ASP A 50 11.55 -4.23 -9.78
C ASP A 50 12.04 -4.47 -8.34
N TYR A 51 12.06 -5.73 -7.94
CA TYR A 51 12.52 -6.19 -6.63
C TYR A 51 13.96 -6.72 -6.64
N THR A 52 14.69 -6.61 -7.76
CA THR A 52 16.07 -7.07 -7.86
C THR A 52 16.94 -6.38 -6.81
N GLY A 53 17.61 -7.18 -5.98
CA GLY A 53 18.46 -6.68 -4.90
C GLY A 53 17.71 -6.15 -3.67
N CYS A 54 16.37 -6.27 -3.62
CA CYS A 54 15.58 -5.89 -2.47
C CYS A 54 15.64 -6.96 -1.38
N GLY A 55 16.45 -6.74 -0.34
CA GLY A 55 16.60 -7.64 0.82
C GLY A 55 15.61 -7.31 1.94
N GLU A 56 15.73 -6.11 2.48
CA GLU A 56 15.00 -5.63 3.65
C GLU A 56 13.90 -4.63 3.24
N VAL A 57 12.66 -4.93 3.57
CA VAL A 57 11.49 -4.08 3.28
C VAL A 57 10.81 -3.66 4.57
N LEU A 58 10.44 -2.39 4.67
CA LEU A 58 9.53 -1.88 5.69
C LEU A 58 8.19 -1.54 5.05
N GLN A 59 7.13 -2.16 5.52
CA GLN A 59 5.77 -1.78 5.18
C GLN A 59 5.14 -0.99 6.32
N ILE A 60 4.72 0.24 6.05
CA ILE A 60 4.07 1.14 7.01
C ILE A 60 2.59 1.27 6.63
N GLY A 61 1.70 0.90 7.54
CA GLY A 61 0.27 0.81 7.27
C GLY A 61 -0.06 -0.42 6.42
N SER A 62 -0.11 -1.58 7.05
CA SER A 62 -0.24 -2.87 6.37
C SER A 62 -1.68 -3.23 6.00
N GLY A 63 -2.67 -2.60 6.64
CA GLY A 63 -4.06 -2.97 6.52
C GLY A 63 -4.25 -4.47 6.77
N TYR A 64 -5.01 -5.11 5.91
CA TYR A 64 -5.31 -6.55 6.02
C TYR A 64 -4.33 -7.48 5.28
N GLY A 65 -3.11 -7.01 4.99
CA GLY A 65 -1.97 -7.84 4.62
C GLY A 65 -1.89 -8.27 3.15
N VAL A 66 -2.67 -7.71 2.23
CA VAL A 66 -2.60 -8.07 0.80
C VAL A 66 -1.20 -7.79 0.25
N LEU A 67 -0.71 -6.56 0.40
CA LEU A 67 0.61 -6.17 -0.09
C LEU A 67 1.74 -6.83 0.71
N THR A 68 1.50 -7.17 1.98
CA THR A 68 2.50 -7.89 2.81
C THR A 68 2.85 -9.23 2.19
N GLY A 69 1.84 -9.99 1.72
CA GLY A 69 2.06 -11.28 1.04
C GLY A 69 2.87 -11.14 -0.24
N LEU A 70 2.55 -10.15 -1.08
CA LEU A 70 3.32 -9.85 -2.28
C LEU A 70 4.78 -9.52 -1.93
N LEU A 71 5.02 -8.61 -0.99
CA LEU A 71 6.37 -8.23 -0.56
C LEU A 71 7.15 -9.42 -0.01
N ALA A 72 6.52 -10.25 0.83
CA ALA A 72 7.15 -11.45 1.41
C ALA A 72 7.51 -12.49 0.35
N SER A 73 6.76 -12.56 -0.76
CA SER A 73 7.06 -13.46 -1.87
C SER A 73 8.22 -12.96 -2.76
N ARG A 74 8.57 -11.69 -2.71
CA ARG A 74 9.54 -11.03 -3.61
C ARG A 74 10.85 -10.62 -2.92
N CYS A 75 10.86 -10.47 -1.59
CA CYS A 75 11.96 -9.92 -0.83
C CYS A 75 12.45 -10.89 0.23
N ALA A 76 13.67 -10.71 0.73
CA ALA A 76 14.24 -11.62 1.72
C ALA A 76 13.57 -11.48 3.09
N HIS A 77 13.21 -10.25 3.49
CA HIS A 77 12.56 -9.99 4.76
C HIS A 77 11.62 -8.78 4.68
N VAL A 78 10.49 -8.86 5.37
CA VAL A 78 9.49 -7.79 5.47
C VAL A 78 9.24 -7.46 6.94
N ALA A 79 9.55 -6.23 7.33
CA ALA A 79 9.12 -5.66 8.61
C ALA A 79 7.79 -4.91 8.42
N VAL A 80 6.82 -5.20 9.28
CA VAL A 80 5.49 -4.58 9.24
C VAL A 80 5.30 -3.67 10.43
N MET A 81 5.01 -2.40 10.14
CA MET A 81 4.62 -1.37 11.10
C MET A 81 3.16 -1.00 10.87
N ASP A 82 2.30 -1.25 11.84
CA ASP A 82 0.90 -0.82 11.82
C ASP A 82 0.50 -0.38 13.22
N GLU A 83 -0.35 0.63 13.32
CA GLU A 83 -0.82 1.16 14.62
C GLU A 83 -2.01 0.38 15.17
N ALA A 84 -2.74 -0.32 14.29
CA ALA A 84 -3.90 -1.11 14.67
C ALA A 84 -3.51 -2.57 14.88
N ASP A 85 -3.59 -3.04 16.12
CA ASP A 85 -3.32 -4.45 16.44
C ASP A 85 -4.26 -5.40 15.71
N GLU A 86 -5.48 -4.96 15.43
CA GLU A 86 -6.49 -5.69 14.67
C GLU A 86 -6.04 -5.92 13.21
N ASN A 87 -5.42 -4.92 12.58
CA ASN A 87 -4.83 -5.06 11.25
C ASN A 87 -3.70 -6.09 11.27
N LEU A 88 -2.82 -6.01 12.28
CA LEU A 88 -1.72 -6.97 12.44
C LEU A 88 -2.23 -8.39 12.62
N ALA A 89 -3.30 -8.59 13.39
CA ALA A 89 -3.90 -9.91 13.61
C ALA A 89 -4.44 -10.52 12.30
N VAL A 90 -5.14 -9.73 11.48
CA VAL A 90 -5.64 -10.17 10.17
C VAL A 90 -4.48 -10.46 9.22
N ASN A 91 -3.49 -9.57 9.19
CA ASN A 91 -2.31 -9.72 8.35
C ASN A 91 -1.51 -11.00 8.70
N GLN A 92 -1.31 -11.26 9.99
CA GLN A 92 -0.65 -12.47 10.47
C GLN A 92 -1.39 -13.75 10.04
N GLU A 93 -2.71 -13.79 10.20
CA GLU A 93 -3.50 -14.94 9.79
C GLU A 93 -3.50 -15.12 8.28
N ARG A 94 -3.58 -14.03 7.51
CA ARG A 94 -3.52 -14.06 6.04
C ARG A 94 -2.19 -14.62 5.55
N ASN A 95 -1.10 -14.15 6.11
CA ASN A 95 0.26 -14.40 5.62
C ASN A 95 1.05 -15.43 6.44
N LYS A 96 0.37 -16.27 7.23
CA LYS A 96 0.98 -17.26 8.12
C LYS A 96 1.86 -18.31 7.42
N ILE A 97 1.76 -18.43 6.11
CA ILE A 97 2.61 -19.30 5.30
C ILE A 97 4.03 -18.76 5.12
N TYR A 98 4.22 -17.44 5.27
CA TYR A 98 5.51 -16.78 5.12
C TYR A 98 6.25 -16.75 6.45
N THR A 99 7.52 -17.12 6.44
CA THR A 99 8.39 -17.14 7.63
C THR A 99 9.35 -15.95 7.71
N ASN A 100 9.33 -15.10 6.69
CA ASN A 100 10.20 -13.93 6.52
C ASN A 100 9.50 -12.60 6.83
N ILE A 101 8.46 -12.61 7.66
CA ILE A 101 7.73 -11.41 8.07
C ILE A 101 7.92 -11.19 9.57
N THR A 102 8.31 -9.97 9.96
CA THR A 102 8.31 -9.50 11.35
C THR A 102 7.21 -8.48 11.54
N TYR A 103 6.30 -8.75 12.46
CA TYR A 103 5.17 -7.88 12.77
C TYR A 103 5.44 -7.01 14.00
N GLY A 104 4.79 -5.84 14.03
CA GLY A 104 4.85 -4.91 15.15
C GLY A 104 6.19 -4.17 15.23
N TYR A 105 6.86 -3.99 14.10
CA TYR A 105 8.04 -3.12 14.03
C TYR A 105 7.67 -1.73 14.59
N LYS A 106 8.40 -1.28 15.59
CA LYS A 106 8.22 0.04 16.21
C LYS A 106 9.47 0.85 15.95
N ALA A 107 9.30 1.99 15.28
CA ALA A 107 10.34 3.00 15.27
C ALA A 107 10.38 3.59 16.67
N GLY A 108 11.37 3.22 17.46
CA GLY A 108 11.32 3.54 18.87
C GLY A 108 11.66 4.98 19.17
N ALA A 109 10.80 5.64 19.94
CA ALA A 109 11.22 6.74 20.79
C ALA A 109 12.22 6.26 21.87
N GLU A 110 12.23 4.97 22.17
CA GLU A 110 13.18 4.30 23.07
C GLU A 110 14.47 3.83 22.40
N ALA A 111 14.49 3.69 21.05
CA ALA A 111 15.64 3.20 20.28
C ALA A 111 16.49 4.32 19.61
N GLY A 112 16.15 5.60 19.83
CA GLY A 112 16.81 6.69 19.13
C GLY A 112 16.24 6.89 17.70
N GLN A 113 16.93 7.68 16.88
CA GLN A 113 16.54 7.82 15.46
C GLN A 113 16.69 6.46 14.76
N PRO A 114 15.75 6.11 13.85
CA PRO A 114 15.86 4.85 13.13
C PRO A 114 17.17 4.82 12.33
N GLU A 115 17.94 3.76 12.50
CA GLU A 115 19.08 3.51 11.62
C GLU A 115 18.56 3.16 10.21
N PRO A 116 19.13 3.77 9.16
CA PRO A 116 18.78 3.44 7.78
C PRO A 116 19.03 1.95 7.50
N SER A 117 17.96 1.17 7.37
CA SER A 117 18.08 -0.29 7.39
C SER A 117 17.35 -0.98 6.23
N PHE A 118 16.53 -0.24 5.46
CA PHE A 118 15.67 -0.83 4.45
C PHE A 118 16.04 -0.43 3.03
N ASP A 119 15.96 -1.42 2.13
CA ASP A 119 16.14 -1.23 0.69
C ASP A 119 14.88 -0.66 0.05
N LEU A 120 13.73 -0.95 0.65
CA LEU A 120 12.43 -0.48 0.20
C LEU A 120 11.54 -0.14 1.42
N VAL A 121 10.95 1.04 1.39
CA VAL A 121 9.89 1.44 2.32
C VAL A 121 8.60 1.64 1.54
N VAL A 122 7.50 1.03 1.99
CA VAL A 122 6.19 1.07 1.32
C VAL A 122 5.14 1.66 2.26
N MET A 123 4.46 2.69 1.79
CA MET A 123 3.32 3.35 2.44
C MET A 123 2.14 3.40 1.45
N ALA A 124 1.27 2.40 1.50
CA ALA A 124 0.15 2.28 0.57
C ALA A 124 -1.15 2.87 1.13
N GLY A 125 -1.17 4.17 1.27
CA GLY A 125 -2.21 5.01 1.86
C GLY A 125 -1.63 5.94 2.91
N LEU A 126 -2.06 7.20 2.93
CA LEU A 126 -1.75 8.12 4.02
C LEU A 126 -2.76 7.93 5.16
N ARG A 127 -2.29 8.10 6.39
CA ARG A 127 -3.17 8.09 7.55
C ARG A 127 -4.05 9.34 7.57
N LYS A 128 -5.18 9.25 8.25
CA LYS A 128 -6.07 10.38 8.46
C LYS A 128 -5.30 11.55 9.09
N GLY A 129 -5.36 12.73 8.45
CA GLY A 129 -4.66 13.93 8.89
C GLY A 129 -3.14 13.92 8.67
N GLN A 130 -2.59 12.93 8.00
CA GLN A 130 -1.17 12.88 7.66
C GLN A 130 -0.90 13.64 6.36
N GLU A 131 0.00 14.62 6.44
CA GLU A 131 0.48 15.35 5.27
C GLU A 131 1.53 14.52 4.51
N ILE A 132 1.61 14.72 3.20
CA ILE A 132 2.57 14.02 2.33
C ILE A 132 4.02 14.33 2.71
N GLN A 133 4.31 15.54 3.22
CA GLN A 133 5.62 15.95 3.69
C GLN A 133 6.08 15.10 4.88
N ASP A 134 5.21 14.94 5.86
CA ASP A 134 5.50 14.13 7.05
C ASP A 134 5.68 12.65 6.68
N ALA A 135 4.85 12.14 5.77
CA ALA A 135 4.96 10.77 5.29
C ALA A 135 6.27 10.52 4.54
N ALA A 136 6.67 11.44 3.66
CA ALA A 136 7.90 11.34 2.90
C ALA A 136 9.13 11.41 3.81
N ALA A 137 9.17 12.37 4.73
CA ALA A 137 10.26 12.52 5.70
C ALA A 137 10.37 11.29 6.61
N PHE A 138 9.24 10.81 7.12
CA PHE A 138 9.19 9.63 7.97
C PHE A 138 9.65 8.37 7.21
N GLY A 139 9.11 8.11 6.03
CA GLY A 139 9.51 6.95 5.22
C GLY A 139 10.99 6.99 4.82
N ALA A 140 11.49 8.18 4.42
CA ALA A 140 12.88 8.36 4.02
C ALA A 140 13.87 8.10 5.18
N SER A 141 13.49 8.35 6.42
CA SER A 141 14.35 8.15 7.59
C SER A 141 14.78 6.69 7.82
N PHE A 142 14.07 5.74 7.23
CA PHE A 142 14.38 4.31 7.32
C PHE A 142 15.21 3.78 6.15
N LEU A 143 15.38 4.56 5.08
CA LEU A 143 16.02 4.09 3.84
C LEU A 143 17.53 4.02 3.98
N LYS A 144 18.11 2.96 3.44
CA LYS A 144 19.53 2.93 3.07
C LYS A 144 19.83 3.99 2.01
N GLN A 145 21.10 4.29 1.78
CA GLN A 145 21.54 5.33 0.83
C GLN A 145 20.93 5.16 -0.59
N GLU A 146 20.85 3.93 -1.09
CA GLU A 146 20.28 3.60 -2.41
C GLU A 146 18.83 3.04 -2.28
N GLY A 147 18.21 3.19 -1.11
CA GLY A 147 16.87 2.67 -0.85
C GLY A 147 15.78 3.45 -1.59
N ARG A 148 14.65 2.82 -1.77
CA ARG A 148 13.50 3.37 -2.48
C ARG A 148 12.31 3.55 -1.54
N LEU A 149 11.62 4.69 -1.66
CA LEU A 149 10.36 4.96 -0.99
C LEU A 149 9.21 4.88 -1.98
N VAL A 150 8.19 4.09 -1.67
CA VAL A 150 6.94 4.05 -2.41
C VAL A 150 5.83 4.60 -1.51
N ILE A 151 5.19 5.68 -1.94
CA ILE A 151 4.00 6.24 -1.28
C ILE A 151 2.85 6.20 -2.27
N ALA A 152 1.73 5.58 -1.88
CA ALA A 152 0.48 5.71 -2.60
C ALA A 152 -0.49 6.56 -1.78
N CYS A 153 -1.10 7.55 -2.42
CA CYS A 153 -2.06 8.45 -1.80
C CYS A 153 -3.14 8.87 -2.79
N GLU A 154 -4.22 9.47 -2.27
CA GLU A 154 -5.27 10.05 -3.10
C GLU A 154 -4.72 11.28 -3.85
N ASN A 155 -5.03 11.36 -5.14
CA ASN A 155 -4.72 12.55 -5.93
C ASN A 155 -5.83 13.59 -5.76
N ALA A 156 -5.48 14.77 -5.27
CA ALA A 156 -6.42 15.89 -5.09
C ALA A 156 -7.17 16.28 -6.38
N LEU A 157 -6.59 16.00 -7.55
CA LEU A 157 -7.17 16.23 -8.87
C LEU A 157 -7.70 14.92 -9.51
N GLY A 158 -7.95 13.88 -8.70
CA GLY A 158 -8.47 12.59 -9.18
C GLY A 158 -9.85 12.73 -9.81
N LEU A 159 -10.16 11.87 -10.79
CA LEU A 159 -11.42 11.90 -11.55
C LEU A 159 -12.67 11.87 -10.64
N ARG A 160 -12.63 11.12 -9.53
CA ARG A 160 -13.74 11.05 -8.57
C ARG A 160 -14.08 12.43 -7.98
N TYR A 161 -13.08 13.25 -7.69
CA TYR A 161 -13.25 14.60 -7.13
C TYR A 161 -13.72 15.58 -8.20
N LEU A 162 -13.23 15.46 -9.42
CA LEU A 162 -13.74 16.22 -10.56
C LEU A 162 -15.19 15.85 -10.89
N ALA A 163 -15.63 14.62 -10.57
CA ALA A 163 -17.01 14.19 -10.69
C ALA A 163 -17.92 14.58 -9.51
N GLY A 164 -17.39 15.32 -8.52
CA GLY A 164 -18.16 15.90 -7.42
C GLY A 164 -18.16 15.05 -6.13
N ALA A 165 -17.27 14.06 -5.99
CA ALA A 165 -17.08 13.41 -4.69
C ALA A 165 -16.41 14.37 -3.70
N ASP A 166 -16.75 14.23 -2.42
CA ASP A 166 -16.11 14.98 -1.35
C ASP A 166 -14.64 14.56 -1.22
N HIS A 167 -13.76 15.52 -0.93
CA HIS A 167 -12.36 15.24 -0.64
C HIS A 167 -12.24 14.51 0.69
N GLU A 168 -11.65 13.32 0.63
CA GLU A 168 -11.21 12.59 1.83
C GLU A 168 -9.87 13.15 2.31
N GLU A 169 -9.53 12.91 3.57
CA GLU A 169 -8.23 13.25 4.13
C GLU A 169 -7.12 12.40 3.51
N GLY A 170 -5.88 12.90 3.51
CA GLY A 170 -4.73 12.14 2.99
C GLY A 170 -4.56 12.20 1.48
N PHE A 171 -4.98 13.28 0.85
CA PHE A 171 -4.75 13.57 -0.56
C PHE A 171 -3.63 14.59 -0.75
N CYS A 172 -2.99 14.54 -1.92
CA CYS A 172 -2.02 15.55 -2.32
C CYS A 172 -2.07 15.81 -3.83
N THR A 173 -1.54 16.93 -4.24
CA THR A 173 -1.24 17.18 -5.65
C THR A 173 0.15 16.63 -6.00
N ARG A 174 0.38 16.35 -7.28
CA ARG A 174 1.72 16.00 -7.79
C ARG A 174 2.80 16.98 -7.31
N LYS A 175 2.54 18.29 -7.40
CA LYS A 175 3.50 19.32 -6.97
C LYS A 175 3.86 19.19 -5.49
N GLN A 176 2.89 18.95 -4.63
CA GLN A 176 3.13 18.74 -3.20
C GLN A 176 3.97 17.47 -2.96
N ALA A 177 3.69 16.40 -3.70
CA ALA A 177 4.48 15.16 -3.61
C ALA A 177 5.93 15.35 -4.10
N GLU A 178 6.15 16.06 -5.22
CA GLU A 178 7.50 16.42 -5.70
C GLU A 178 8.27 17.23 -4.67
N GLU A 179 7.63 18.21 -4.05
CA GLU A 179 8.22 19.07 -3.01
C GLU A 179 8.55 18.26 -1.76
N ALA A 180 7.63 17.42 -1.30
CA ALA A 180 7.84 16.51 -0.16
C ALA A 180 9.03 15.56 -0.37
N CYS A 181 9.15 14.95 -1.55
CA CYS A 181 10.29 14.10 -1.89
C CYS A 181 11.61 14.87 -1.85
N ARG A 182 11.64 16.08 -2.41
CA ARG A 182 12.83 16.94 -2.41
C ARG A 182 13.24 17.35 -0.99
N GLU A 183 12.27 17.72 -0.15
CA GLU A 183 12.51 18.11 1.25
C GLU A 183 12.98 16.93 2.11
N ALA A 184 12.49 15.72 1.81
CA ALA A 184 12.94 14.48 2.43
C ALA A 184 14.34 14.02 1.95
N GLY A 185 15.00 14.77 1.06
CA GLY A 185 16.33 14.44 0.55
C GLY A 185 16.37 13.34 -0.51
N LEU A 186 15.23 12.99 -1.09
CA LEU A 186 15.15 11.99 -2.16
C LEU A 186 15.61 12.58 -3.49
N ALA A 187 16.55 11.89 -4.16
CA ALA A 187 17.20 12.40 -5.36
C ALA A 187 16.28 12.47 -6.59
N ARG A 188 15.23 11.63 -6.61
CA ARG A 188 14.32 11.50 -7.75
C ARG A 188 12.95 11.05 -7.29
N ALA A 189 11.90 11.52 -7.97
CA ALA A 189 10.54 11.02 -7.85
C ALA A 189 10.03 10.59 -9.23
N ASP A 190 9.49 9.38 -9.32
CA ASP A 190 8.76 8.85 -10.48
C ASP A 190 7.28 8.74 -10.10
N PHE A 191 6.38 9.13 -10.99
CA PHE A 191 4.95 9.15 -10.72
C PHE A 191 4.22 8.07 -11.50
N TYR A 192 3.31 7.40 -10.79
CA TYR A 192 2.44 6.36 -11.30
C TYR A 192 0.99 6.69 -10.97
N TYR A 193 0.09 6.35 -11.88
CA TYR A 193 -1.34 6.71 -11.80
C TYR A 193 -2.18 5.45 -11.84
N PRO A 194 -2.53 4.88 -10.67
CA PRO A 194 -3.41 3.72 -10.58
C PRO A 194 -4.85 4.12 -10.95
N VAL A 195 -5.51 3.29 -11.73
CA VAL A 195 -6.90 3.48 -12.18
C VAL A 195 -7.73 2.25 -11.78
N PRO A 196 -8.88 2.43 -11.11
CA PRO A 196 -9.54 3.70 -10.76
C PRO A 196 -8.86 4.46 -9.62
N ASP A 197 -8.19 3.76 -8.69
CA ASP A 197 -7.48 4.35 -7.56
C ASP A 197 -6.38 3.40 -7.04
N HIS A 198 -5.64 3.83 -6.01
CA HIS A 198 -4.55 3.04 -5.41
C HIS A 198 -5.02 1.88 -4.51
N ARG A 199 -6.31 1.82 -4.18
CA ARG A 199 -6.87 0.75 -3.32
C ARG A 199 -7.16 -0.52 -4.12
N MET A 200 -7.67 -0.35 -5.34
CA MET A 200 -8.05 -1.46 -6.23
C MET A 200 -7.63 -1.16 -7.68
N PRO A 201 -6.33 -1.04 -7.97
CA PRO A 201 -5.87 -0.65 -9.29
C PRO A 201 -6.06 -1.80 -10.31
N VAL A 202 -6.78 -1.51 -11.38
CA VAL A 202 -6.93 -2.43 -12.51
C VAL A 202 -5.86 -2.16 -13.57
N SER A 203 -5.46 -0.89 -13.70
CA SER A 203 -4.41 -0.44 -14.60
C SER A 203 -3.50 0.57 -13.92
N LEU A 204 -2.25 0.61 -14.33
CA LEU A 204 -1.26 1.55 -13.82
C LEU A 204 -0.59 2.28 -14.98
N TYR A 205 -0.66 3.60 -14.97
CA TYR A 205 0.05 4.45 -15.91
C TYR A 205 1.23 5.13 -15.23
N SER A 206 2.16 5.64 -16.02
CA SER A 206 3.32 6.39 -15.51
C SER A 206 3.56 7.63 -16.35
N ASP A 207 4.40 8.54 -15.89
CA ASP A 207 4.82 9.71 -16.68
C ASP A 207 5.45 9.34 -18.02
N ARG A 208 6.01 8.12 -18.13
CA ARG A 208 6.61 7.62 -19.36
C ARG A 208 5.60 6.98 -20.30
N TYR A 209 4.46 6.59 -19.76
CA TYR A 209 3.38 5.96 -20.49
C TYR A 209 2.03 6.47 -19.99
N LEU A 210 1.57 7.55 -20.58
CA LEU A 210 0.25 8.10 -20.35
C LEU A 210 -0.73 7.57 -21.39
N PRO A 211 -2.02 7.38 -21.03
CA PRO A 211 -3.03 6.88 -21.96
C PRO A 211 -3.20 7.82 -23.15
N GLY A 212 -3.12 7.26 -24.36
CA GLY A 212 -3.38 7.96 -25.62
C GLY A 212 -4.80 7.72 -26.13
N LYS A 213 -5.16 8.41 -27.21
CA LYS A 213 -6.45 8.20 -27.88
C LYS A 213 -6.54 6.77 -28.42
N GLY A 214 -7.50 6.01 -27.92
CA GLY A 214 -7.72 4.61 -28.32
C GLY A 214 -7.11 3.58 -27.38
N ASP A 215 -6.45 3.99 -26.30
CA ASP A 215 -6.02 3.09 -25.24
C ASP A 215 -7.22 2.52 -24.48
N ILE A 216 -7.03 1.32 -23.90
CA ILE A 216 -8.10 0.52 -23.27
C ILE A 216 -8.82 1.25 -22.15
N THR A 217 -8.21 2.25 -21.52
CA THR A 217 -8.84 3.09 -20.51
C THR A 217 -10.07 3.85 -21.00
N SER A 218 -10.20 4.10 -22.29
CA SER A 218 -11.43 4.66 -22.85
C SER A 218 -12.61 3.67 -22.84
N VAL A 219 -12.35 2.40 -22.54
CA VAL A 219 -13.36 1.31 -22.51
C VAL A 219 -13.72 0.92 -21.07
N CYS A 220 -12.86 1.20 -20.10
CA CYS A 220 -13.09 0.84 -18.67
C CYS A 220 -13.87 1.91 -17.87
N VAL A 221 -14.41 2.93 -18.50
CA VAL A 221 -15.19 4.02 -17.89
C VAL A 221 -16.68 3.91 -18.27
N LEU A 222 -17.16 2.69 -18.48
CA LEU A 222 -18.59 2.43 -18.63
C LEU A 222 -19.13 1.71 -17.39
#